data_c0072849d8feb6f470656891643f7f0c
#
_entry.id   c0072849d8feb6f470656891643f7f0c
#
_cell.length_a   1.000
_cell.length_b   1.000
_cell.length_c   1.000
_cell.angle_alpha   90.00
_cell.angle_beta   90.00
_cell.angle_gamma   90.00
#
_symmetry.space_group_name_H-M   'P 1'
#
loop_
_entity.id
_entity.type
_entity.pdbx_description
1 polymer ?
#
loop_
_entity_poly.entity_id
_entity_poly.type
_entity_poly.pdbx_seq_one_letter_code
_entity_poly.pdbx_strand_id
1 'polypeptide(L)'
;MTIVSTMEGMKAKTMEQFAAMGANRIEVSVYAYMYDEGGNPISKDYFAGLYRFCSGLKESIIGITPKGSSNATVVYGTKNSSTMEWKYDQQYNVVSGPPQIYYGSDQYSACNNLAIAKGRDLAWLDCEKYNQICVLGAQAARVFFGSANPVGQIMKVNGNNFEVVGVYGARVEPDTPSAYQTDNFMILPYTATRLLGDTAPTEFLVKAKDDASMKTAITEIGGYLSGVVDQSMGGYQVQKEGYWQDYQNQQLTMISLVLGGIAAISLLVGGIGIMNIMLVTVTERTREIG
;
A
#
# COMPACT_ATOMS: atom_id res chain seq x y z
N MET A 1 -1.01 5.85 -30.67
CA MET A 1 -1.90 4.83 -30.09
C MET A 1 -1.24 4.06 -28.95
N THR A 2 -0.06 3.51 -29.10
CA THR A 2 0.63 2.66 -28.08
C THR A 2 0.86 3.36 -26.72
N ILE A 3 1.28 4.61 -26.67
CA ILE A 3 1.58 5.33 -25.42
C ILE A 3 0.32 5.54 -24.56
N VAL A 4 -0.80 5.95 -25.17
CA VAL A 4 -2.06 6.18 -24.46
C VAL A 4 -2.61 4.84 -23.91
N SER A 5 -2.54 3.78 -24.71
CA SER A 5 -2.99 2.44 -24.29
C SER A 5 -2.16 1.86 -23.14
N THR A 6 -0.83 2.08 -23.13
CA THR A 6 0.04 1.64 -22.00
C THR A 6 -0.26 2.44 -20.73
N MET A 7 -0.53 3.74 -20.84
CA MET A 7 -0.89 4.59 -19.70
C MET A 7 -2.24 4.21 -19.11
N GLU A 8 -3.24 3.90 -19.94
CA GLU A 8 -4.55 3.41 -19.47
C GLU A 8 -4.44 2.04 -18.79
N GLY A 9 -3.62 1.14 -19.32
CA GLY A 9 -3.35 -0.17 -18.71
C GLY A 9 -2.68 -0.05 -17.34
N MET A 10 -1.69 0.84 -17.18
CA MET A 10 -1.05 1.11 -15.89
C MET A 10 -2.04 1.71 -14.89
N LYS A 11 -2.87 2.67 -15.32
CA LYS A 11 -3.91 3.28 -14.48
C LYS A 11 -4.92 2.25 -13.99
N ALA A 12 -5.41 1.38 -14.88
CA ALA A 12 -6.36 0.32 -14.53
C ALA A 12 -5.77 -0.65 -13.49
N LYS A 13 -4.52 -1.11 -13.69
CA LYS A 13 -3.83 -2.01 -12.76
C LYS A 13 -3.60 -1.37 -11.38
N THR A 14 -3.24 -0.10 -11.34
CA THR A 14 -3.07 0.65 -10.09
C THR A 14 -4.40 0.80 -9.35
N MET A 15 -5.48 1.13 -10.06
CA MET A 15 -6.82 1.27 -9.46
C MET A 15 -7.36 -0.06 -8.94
N GLU A 16 -7.09 -1.18 -9.61
CA GLU A 16 -7.46 -2.51 -9.14
C GLU A 16 -6.75 -2.88 -7.83
N GLN A 17 -5.46 -2.57 -7.70
CA GLN A 17 -4.70 -2.76 -6.47
C GLN A 17 -5.27 -1.93 -5.31
N PHE A 18 -5.62 -0.66 -5.54
CA PHE A 18 -6.24 0.20 -4.53
C PHE A 18 -7.65 -0.29 -4.14
N ALA A 19 -8.44 -0.75 -5.09
CA ALA A 19 -9.76 -1.31 -4.81
C ALA A 19 -9.68 -2.55 -3.89
N ALA A 20 -8.66 -3.40 -4.09
CA ALA A 20 -8.42 -4.56 -3.25
C ALA A 20 -8.03 -4.20 -1.80
N MET A 21 -7.35 -3.07 -1.59
CA MET A 21 -6.98 -2.58 -0.25
C MET A 21 -8.16 -1.95 0.50
N GLY A 22 -9.24 -1.59 -0.19
CA GLY A 22 -10.44 -0.99 0.36
C GLY A 22 -10.48 0.54 0.25
N ALA A 23 -11.70 1.07 0.08
CA ALA A 23 -11.96 2.51 0.03
C ALA A 23 -11.87 3.16 1.42
N ASN A 24 -11.90 4.48 1.46
CA ASN A 24 -12.04 5.31 2.66
C ASN A 24 -10.87 5.20 3.65
N ARG A 25 -9.65 5.09 3.14
CA ARG A 25 -8.42 5.04 3.92
C ARG A 25 -7.76 6.43 3.97
N ILE A 26 -7.33 6.81 5.17
CA ILE A 26 -6.65 8.07 5.45
C ILE A 26 -5.23 7.72 5.89
N GLU A 27 -4.26 8.36 5.27
CA GLU A 27 -2.86 8.28 5.65
C GLU A 27 -2.53 9.45 6.56
N VAL A 28 -1.96 9.13 7.72
CA VAL A 28 -1.50 10.09 8.71
C VAL A 28 -0.01 9.90 8.87
N SER A 29 0.78 10.92 8.59
CA SER A 29 2.22 10.91 8.76
C SER A 29 2.64 11.99 9.75
N VAL A 30 3.52 11.65 10.69
CA VAL A 30 4.15 12.60 11.61
C VAL A 30 5.65 12.48 11.40
N TYR A 31 6.30 13.57 11.03
CA TYR A 31 7.73 13.57 10.70
C TYR A 31 8.50 14.53 11.61
N ALA A 32 9.75 14.15 11.92
CA ALA A 32 10.65 14.94 12.74
C ALA A 32 11.58 15.79 11.83
N TYR A 33 11.89 17.02 12.26
CA TYR A 33 12.91 17.87 11.64
C TYR A 33 14.28 17.68 12.28
N MET A 34 14.34 17.07 13.47
CA MET A 34 15.58 16.86 14.21
C MET A 34 15.96 15.38 14.17
N TYR A 35 17.26 15.14 14.06
CA TYR A 35 17.86 13.81 14.03
C TYR A 35 18.91 13.71 15.15
N ASP A 36 19.07 12.52 15.71
CA ASP A 36 20.12 12.23 16.65
C ASP A 36 21.51 12.16 15.97
N GLU A 37 22.57 11.95 16.75
CA GLU A 37 23.93 11.80 16.22
C GLU A 37 24.09 10.57 15.30
N GLY A 38 23.21 9.60 15.40
CA GLY A 38 23.14 8.40 14.55
C GLY A 38 22.32 8.60 13.26
N GLY A 39 21.75 9.80 13.04
CA GLY A 39 20.89 10.08 11.89
C GLY A 39 19.46 9.52 12.01
N ASN A 40 19.04 9.08 13.21
CA ASN A 40 17.68 8.64 13.43
C ASN A 40 16.78 9.83 13.79
N PRO A 41 15.53 9.90 13.26
CA PRO A 41 14.63 10.96 13.60
C PRO A 41 14.29 10.93 15.10
N ILE A 42 14.42 12.08 15.77
CA ILE A 42 14.00 12.24 17.16
C ILE A 42 12.47 12.38 17.14
N SER A 43 11.79 11.24 17.08
CA SER A 43 10.33 11.20 17.05
C SER A 43 9.76 10.68 18.36
N LYS A 44 8.64 11.27 18.75
CA LYS A 44 7.81 10.80 19.86
C LYS A 44 6.86 9.72 19.35
N ASP A 45 6.56 8.71 20.18
CA ASP A 45 5.49 7.76 19.88
C ASP A 45 4.12 8.47 19.99
N TYR A 46 3.52 8.75 18.85
CA TYR A 46 2.21 9.39 18.78
C TYR A 46 1.06 8.39 18.70
N PHE A 47 1.34 7.08 18.49
CA PHE A 47 0.29 6.11 18.21
C PHE A 47 -0.72 5.95 19.33
N ALA A 48 -0.26 5.80 20.57
CA ALA A 48 -1.17 5.59 21.71
C ALA A 48 -2.15 6.77 21.91
N GLY A 49 -1.70 8.00 21.65
CA GLY A 49 -2.55 9.20 21.70
C GLY A 49 -3.56 9.22 20.56
N LEU A 50 -3.11 9.00 19.34
CA LEU A 50 -3.96 8.91 18.15
C LEU A 50 -4.98 7.78 18.25
N TYR A 51 -4.59 6.62 18.75
CA TYR A 51 -5.48 5.47 18.96
C TYR A 51 -6.65 5.83 19.88
N ARG A 52 -6.37 6.47 21.03
CA ARG A 52 -7.43 6.92 21.97
C ARG A 52 -8.32 7.97 21.33
N PHE A 53 -7.74 8.94 20.62
CA PHE A 53 -8.50 9.98 19.95
C PHE A 53 -9.42 9.38 18.87
N CYS A 54 -8.89 8.56 17.97
CA CYS A 54 -9.67 7.90 16.93
C CYS A 54 -10.73 6.95 17.49
N SER A 55 -10.44 6.27 18.61
CA SER A 55 -11.41 5.41 19.30
C SER A 55 -12.61 6.21 19.88
N GLY A 56 -12.46 7.52 20.10
CA GLY A 56 -13.54 8.43 20.45
C GLY A 56 -14.44 8.80 19.27
N LEU A 57 -13.94 8.70 18.02
CA LEU A 57 -14.63 9.10 16.80
C LEU A 57 -15.39 7.94 16.12
N LYS A 58 -16.08 7.11 16.91
CA LYS A 58 -16.78 5.90 16.43
C LYS A 58 -17.83 6.14 15.34
N GLU A 59 -18.34 7.36 15.23
CA GLU A 59 -19.28 7.72 14.17
C GLU A 59 -18.61 7.83 12.80
N SER A 60 -17.34 8.23 12.74
CA SER A 60 -16.60 8.52 11.51
C SER A 60 -15.51 7.49 11.20
N ILE A 61 -14.91 6.85 12.23
CA ILE A 61 -13.73 6.00 12.11
C ILE A 61 -14.06 4.56 12.48
N ILE A 62 -13.62 3.60 11.66
CA ILE A 62 -13.69 2.17 11.93
C ILE A 62 -12.48 1.72 12.75
N GLY A 63 -11.29 2.22 12.43
CA GLY A 63 -10.07 1.86 13.12
C GLY A 63 -8.85 2.64 12.68
N ILE A 64 -7.77 2.47 13.46
CA ILE A 64 -6.44 3.01 13.20
C ILE A 64 -5.37 1.96 13.47
N THR A 65 -4.38 1.88 12.62
CA THR A 65 -3.23 0.97 12.78
C THR A 65 -1.94 1.68 12.35
N PRO A 66 -0.80 1.36 12.96
CA PRO A 66 0.49 1.82 12.45
C PRO A 66 0.75 1.28 11.04
N LYS A 67 1.45 2.08 10.23
CA LYS A 67 1.92 1.74 8.89
C LYS A 67 3.44 1.76 8.93
N GLY A 68 4.04 0.63 9.29
CA GLY A 68 5.48 0.46 9.36
C GLY A 68 5.88 -0.91 8.88
N SER A 69 7.12 -1.06 8.44
CA SER A 69 7.69 -2.33 7.99
C SER A 69 9.04 -2.59 8.65
N SER A 70 9.46 -3.85 8.65
CA SER A 70 10.76 -4.28 9.12
C SER A 70 11.47 -5.10 8.05
N ASN A 71 12.78 -4.94 7.98
CA ASN A 71 13.67 -5.77 7.17
C ASN A 71 14.23 -6.98 7.94
N ALA A 72 13.58 -7.34 9.04
CA ALA A 72 14.02 -8.45 9.88
C ALA A 72 13.97 -9.78 9.14
N THR A 73 14.92 -10.67 9.50
CA THR A 73 14.98 -12.02 8.93
C THR A 73 14.01 -12.94 9.65
N VAL A 74 13.20 -13.68 8.90
CA VAL A 74 12.25 -14.68 9.43
C VAL A 74 12.78 -16.08 9.21
N VAL A 75 12.80 -16.91 10.26
CA VAL A 75 13.27 -18.29 10.21
C VAL A 75 12.24 -19.23 10.82
N TYR A 76 11.95 -20.32 10.11
CA TYR A 76 11.17 -21.45 10.61
C TYR A 76 11.74 -22.77 10.09
N GLY A 77 12.17 -23.64 11.00
CA GLY A 77 12.85 -24.89 10.64
C GLY A 77 14.10 -24.61 9.81
N THR A 78 14.15 -25.17 8.60
CA THR A 78 15.25 -24.96 7.63
C THR A 78 15.01 -23.77 6.69
N LYS A 79 13.82 -23.17 6.73
CA LYS A 79 13.47 -22.05 5.87
C LYS A 79 13.90 -20.73 6.50
N ASN A 80 14.60 -19.90 5.72
CA ASN A 80 15.15 -18.63 6.16
C ASN A 80 14.86 -17.57 5.08
N SER A 81 14.18 -16.48 5.45
CA SER A 81 13.82 -15.41 4.51
C SER A 81 15.04 -14.70 3.90
N SER A 82 16.19 -14.66 4.60
CA SER A 82 17.42 -14.05 4.09
C SER A 82 18.05 -14.82 2.92
N THR A 83 17.71 -16.11 2.77
CA THR A 83 18.17 -16.93 1.65
C THR A 83 17.14 -17.08 0.54
N MET A 84 15.95 -16.48 0.72
CA MET A 84 14.91 -16.44 -0.31
C MET A 84 15.20 -15.34 -1.30
N GLU A 85 15.38 -15.71 -2.57
CA GLU A 85 15.61 -14.75 -3.64
C GLU A 85 14.26 -14.27 -4.23
N TRP A 86 14.21 -12.98 -4.58
CA TRP A 86 13.13 -12.44 -5.39
C TRP A 86 13.21 -13.02 -6.78
N LYS A 87 12.19 -13.74 -7.21
CA LYS A 87 12.05 -14.24 -8.58
C LYS A 87 10.91 -13.52 -9.27
N TYR A 88 11.14 -13.22 -10.54
CA TYR A 88 10.21 -12.49 -11.39
C TYR A 88 9.88 -13.31 -12.62
N ASP A 89 8.68 -13.19 -13.12
CA ASP A 89 8.28 -13.73 -14.42
C ASP A 89 8.76 -12.82 -15.58
N GLN A 90 8.41 -13.18 -16.82
CA GLN A 90 8.76 -12.40 -18.00
C GLN A 90 8.07 -11.02 -18.06
N GLN A 91 7.02 -10.81 -17.28
CA GLN A 91 6.30 -9.57 -17.13
C GLN A 91 6.73 -8.77 -15.89
N TYR A 92 7.84 -9.15 -15.25
CA TYR A 92 8.36 -8.55 -14.01
C TYR A 92 7.40 -8.64 -12.81
N ASN A 93 6.48 -9.62 -12.79
CA ASN A 93 5.68 -9.87 -11.58
C ASN A 93 6.47 -10.77 -10.62
N VAL A 94 6.35 -10.51 -9.33
CA VAL A 94 6.97 -11.34 -8.27
C VAL A 94 6.31 -12.71 -8.25
N VAL A 95 7.08 -13.77 -8.45
CA VAL A 95 6.59 -15.17 -8.39
C VAL A 95 7.15 -15.94 -7.18
N SER A 96 8.14 -15.39 -6.50
CA SER A 96 8.69 -15.92 -5.25
C SER A 96 9.48 -14.83 -4.55
N GLY A 97 9.55 -14.89 -3.21
CA GLY A 97 10.35 -13.97 -2.43
C GLY A 97 10.08 -14.10 -0.93
N PRO A 98 10.87 -13.42 -0.10
CA PRO A 98 10.65 -13.38 1.34
C PRO A 98 9.33 -12.66 1.67
N PRO A 99 8.71 -12.98 2.82
CA PRO A 99 7.53 -12.27 3.27
C PRO A 99 7.88 -10.84 3.67
N GLN A 100 6.96 -9.91 3.45
CA GLN A 100 7.04 -8.58 4.00
C GLN A 100 6.62 -8.61 5.48
N ILE A 101 7.35 -7.89 6.33
CA ILE A 101 7.00 -7.79 7.75
C ILE A 101 6.42 -6.40 7.98
N TYR A 102 5.21 -6.35 8.54
CA TYR A 102 4.54 -5.09 8.88
C TYR A 102 4.25 -5.03 10.37
N TYR A 103 4.19 -3.81 10.88
CA TYR A 103 3.73 -3.52 12.22
C TYR A 103 2.25 -3.17 12.22
N GLY A 104 1.52 -3.70 13.18
CA GLY A 104 0.08 -3.48 13.29
C GLY A 104 -0.42 -3.37 14.71
N SER A 105 -1.67 -2.95 14.84
CA SER A 105 -2.47 -2.98 16.06
C SER A 105 -3.58 -4.04 15.93
N ASP A 106 -4.41 -4.16 16.96
CA ASP A 106 -5.64 -4.94 16.96
C ASP A 106 -6.64 -4.56 15.86
N GLN A 107 -6.51 -3.37 15.29
CA GLN A 107 -7.39 -2.86 14.23
C GLN A 107 -6.77 -3.00 12.82
N TYR A 108 -5.64 -3.70 12.72
CA TYR A 108 -4.95 -3.88 11.43
C TYR A 108 -5.84 -4.55 10.39
N SER A 109 -6.54 -5.61 10.76
CA SER A 109 -7.43 -6.34 9.85
C SER A 109 -8.59 -5.47 9.37
N ALA A 110 -9.21 -4.72 10.28
CA ALA A 110 -10.30 -3.80 9.95
C ALA A 110 -9.85 -2.70 8.97
N CYS A 111 -8.66 -2.13 9.20
CA CYS A 111 -8.09 -1.10 8.34
C CYS A 111 -7.72 -1.61 6.93
N ASN A 112 -7.36 -2.90 6.82
CA ASN A 112 -6.87 -3.51 5.57
C ASN A 112 -7.87 -4.49 4.92
N ASN A 113 -9.12 -4.54 5.39
CA ASN A 113 -10.17 -5.46 4.91
C ASN A 113 -9.72 -6.93 4.91
N LEU A 114 -9.04 -7.35 5.97
CA LEU A 114 -8.57 -8.71 6.13
C LEU A 114 -9.51 -9.48 7.05
N ALA A 115 -9.72 -10.76 6.78
CA ALA A 115 -10.47 -11.67 7.63
C ALA A 115 -9.54 -12.78 8.13
N ILE A 116 -9.68 -13.19 9.38
CA ILE A 116 -8.95 -14.33 9.93
C ILE A 116 -9.54 -15.62 9.38
N ALA A 117 -8.68 -16.49 8.81
CA ALA A 117 -9.04 -17.82 8.36
C ALA A 117 -8.77 -18.90 9.43
N LYS A 118 -7.71 -18.73 10.23
CA LYS A 118 -7.33 -19.68 11.31
C LYS A 118 -6.80 -18.90 12.50
N GLY A 119 -7.10 -19.38 13.70
CA GLY A 119 -6.63 -18.77 14.93
C GLY A 119 -7.33 -17.44 15.27
N ARG A 120 -6.57 -16.44 15.76
CA ARG A 120 -7.07 -15.12 16.13
C ARG A 120 -6.21 -14.00 15.55
N ASP A 121 -6.77 -12.81 15.53
CA ASP A 121 -6.06 -11.58 15.18
C ASP A 121 -5.24 -11.05 16.36
N LEU A 122 -4.45 -9.99 16.11
CA LEU A 122 -3.83 -9.20 17.17
C LEU A 122 -4.92 -8.64 18.09
N ALA A 123 -4.66 -8.63 19.38
CA ALA A 123 -5.49 -7.95 20.38
C ALA A 123 -4.72 -6.74 20.93
N TRP A 124 -5.44 -5.71 21.37
CA TRP A 124 -4.81 -4.56 22.02
C TRP A 124 -3.88 -4.97 23.19
N LEU A 125 -4.32 -5.99 23.95
CA LEU A 125 -3.54 -6.55 25.05
C LEU A 125 -2.17 -7.12 24.61
N ASP A 126 -2.06 -7.61 23.38
CA ASP A 126 -0.78 -8.11 22.86
C ASP A 126 0.22 -6.97 22.64
N CYS A 127 -0.28 -5.81 22.22
CA CYS A 127 0.52 -4.60 22.10
C CYS A 127 0.89 -4.04 23.49
N GLU A 128 -0.06 -3.98 24.40
CA GLU A 128 0.13 -3.43 25.74
C GLU A 128 1.12 -4.25 26.59
N LYS A 129 1.05 -5.58 26.46
CA LYS A 129 1.95 -6.51 27.20
C LYS A 129 3.23 -6.85 26.45
N TYR A 130 3.48 -6.27 25.29
CA TYR A 130 4.66 -6.59 24.46
C TYR A 130 4.75 -8.08 24.11
N ASN A 131 3.64 -8.74 23.87
CA ASN A 131 3.62 -10.16 23.55
C ASN A 131 4.34 -10.42 22.22
N GLN A 132 5.21 -11.43 22.21
CA GLN A 132 5.94 -11.85 21.03
C GLN A 132 5.08 -12.82 20.21
N ILE A 133 4.14 -12.26 19.46
CA ILE A 133 3.21 -13.00 18.62
C ILE A 133 3.22 -12.42 17.20
N CYS A 134 2.75 -13.23 16.25
CA CYS A 134 2.58 -12.78 14.87
C CYS A 134 1.32 -13.38 14.23
N VAL A 135 0.82 -12.68 13.22
CA VAL A 135 -0.25 -13.17 12.33
C VAL A 135 0.29 -13.22 10.91
N LEU A 136 0.06 -14.32 10.21
CA LEU A 136 0.58 -14.54 8.86
C LEU A 136 -0.46 -14.23 7.80
N GLY A 137 -0.04 -13.68 6.68
CA GLY A 137 -0.81 -13.70 5.45
C GLY A 137 -0.88 -15.11 4.86
N ALA A 138 -1.90 -15.39 4.06
CA ALA A 138 -2.15 -16.73 3.53
C ALA A 138 -0.94 -17.30 2.75
N GLN A 139 -0.31 -16.48 1.91
CA GLN A 139 0.84 -16.92 1.11
C GLN A 139 2.08 -17.13 1.98
N ALA A 140 2.35 -16.27 2.98
CA ALA A 140 3.45 -16.46 3.91
C ALA A 140 3.30 -17.75 4.73
N ALA A 141 2.08 -18.07 5.18
CA ALA A 141 1.78 -19.33 5.84
C ALA A 141 2.10 -20.53 4.94
N ARG A 142 1.73 -20.49 3.65
CA ARG A 142 2.06 -21.55 2.67
C ARG A 142 3.56 -21.66 2.41
N VAL A 143 4.25 -20.54 2.29
CA VAL A 143 5.71 -20.50 2.06
C VAL A 143 6.45 -21.20 3.19
N PHE A 144 6.14 -20.92 4.44
CA PHE A 144 6.85 -21.49 5.59
C PHE A 144 6.34 -22.86 6.01
N PHE A 145 5.03 -23.09 6.02
CA PHE A 145 4.40 -24.29 6.62
C PHE A 145 3.83 -25.26 5.58
N GLY A 146 3.66 -24.86 4.31
CA GLY A 146 3.01 -25.69 3.31
C GLY A 146 1.56 -25.94 3.66
N SER A 147 1.19 -27.20 3.87
CA SER A 147 -0.16 -27.62 4.29
C SER A 147 -0.31 -27.77 5.82
N ALA A 148 0.78 -27.67 6.60
CA ALA A 148 0.74 -27.80 8.05
C ALA A 148 0.03 -26.61 8.70
N ASN A 149 -0.52 -26.81 9.89
CA ASN A 149 -1.15 -25.73 10.65
C ASN A 149 -0.07 -24.85 11.30
N PRO A 150 0.00 -23.54 10.96
CA PRO A 150 0.99 -22.65 11.54
C PRO A 150 0.61 -22.13 12.94
N VAL A 151 -0.66 -22.15 13.33
CA VAL A 151 -1.13 -21.60 14.61
C VAL A 151 -0.55 -22.39 15.78
N GLY A 152 0.02 -21.68 16.75
CA GLY A 152 0.74 -22.22 17.90
C GLY A 152 2.21 -22.56 17.61
N GLN A 153 2.69 -22.41 16.38
CA GLN A 153 4.10 -22.62 16.04
C GLN A 153 4.94 -21.38 16.34
N ILE A 154 6.21 -21.58 16.64
CA ILE A 154 7.15 -20.51 16.94
C ILE A 154 8.05 -20.24 15.73
N MET A 155 8.05 -19.00 15.26
CA MET A 155 8.97 -18.50 14.24
C MET A 155 10.00 -17.57 14.88
N LYS A 156 11.20 -17.50 14.33
CA LYS A 156 12.22 -16.55 14.77
C LYS A 156 12.23 -15.35 13.84
N VAL A 157 12.17 -14.15 14.42
CA VAL A 157 12.32 -12.88 13.70
C VAL A 157 13.53 -12.16 14.30
N ASN A 158 14.60 -11.99 13.52
CA ASN A 158 15.90 -11.52 13.99
C ASN A 158 16.39 -12.25 15.28
N GLY A 159 16.20 -13.59 15.33
CA GLY A 159 16.58 -14.42 16.47
C GLY A 159 15.58 -14.44 17.63
N ASN A 160 14.60 -13.54 17.69
CA ASN A 160 13.56 -13.50 18.72
C ASN A 160 12.40 -14.44 18.35
N ASN A 161 11.86 -15.13 19.34
CA ASN A 161 10.78 -16.08 19.17
C ASN A 161 9.42 -15.36 19.10
N PHE A 162 8.64 -15.61 18.04
CA PHE A 162 7.28 -15.12 17.89
C PHE A 162 6.34 -16.31 17.67
N GLU A 163 5.29 -16.39 18.46
CA GLU A 163 4.24 -17.40 18.31
C GLU A 163 3.24 -16.97 17.21
N VAL A 164 2.94 -17.86 16.27
CA VAL A 164 1.91 -17.64 15.28
C VAL A 164 0.54 -17.82 15.91
N VAL A 165 -0.22 -16.76 16.10
CA VAL A 165 -1.56 -16.82 16.73
C VAL A 165 -2.70 -16.87 15.72
N GLY A 166 -2.42 -16.52 14.45
CA GLY A 166 -3.45 -16.56 13.42
C GLY A 166 -2.89 -16.51 12.00
N VAL A 167 -3.80 -16.76 11.05
CA VAL A 167 -3.55 -16.67 9.61
C VAL A 167 -4.71 -15.94 8.96
N TYR A 168 -4.41 -14.91 8.18
CA TYR A 168 -5.41 -14.23 7.36
C TYR A 168 -5.86 -15.08 6.18
N GLY A 169 -7.09 -14.90 5.76
CA GLY A 169 -7.64 -15.51 4.55
C GLY A 169 -6.93 -15.04 3.29
N ALA A 170 -6.83 -15.91 2.30
CA ALA A 170 -6.32 -15.55 0.99
C ALA A 170 -7.27 -14.56 0.30
N ARG A 171 -6.74 -13.47 -0.23
CA ARG A 171 -7.48 -12.48 -1.03
C ARG A 171 -7.49 -12.82 -2.51
N VAL A 172 -6.48 -13.56 -2.93
CA VAL A 172 -6.28 -14.00 -4.32
C VAL A 172 -5.92 -15.48 -4.33
N GLU A 173 -5.91 -16.08 -5.53
CA GLU A 173 -5.53 -17.48 -5.69
C GLU A 173 -4.09 -17.72 -5.20
N PRO A 174 -3.86 -18.73 -4.35
CA PRO A 174 -2.55 -19.02 -3.78
C PRO A 174 -1.52 -19.40 -4.85
N ASP A 175 -0.22 -19.18 -4.52
CA ASP A 175 0.93 -19.50 -5.36
C ASP A 175 0.95 -18.77 -6.72
N THR A 176 0.17 -17.70 -6.84
CA THR A 176 0.18 -16.80 -8.00
C THR A 176 1.08 -15.58 -7.76
N PRO A 177 1.53 -14.86 -8.80
CA PRO A 177 2.25 -13.60 -8.64
C PRO A 177 1.50 -12.59 -7.76
N SER A 178 0.19 -12.51 -7.92
CA SER A 178 -0.66 -11.65 -7.09
C SER A 178 -0.63 -12.05 -5.61
N ALA A 179 -0.60 -13.37 -5.29
CA ALA A 179 -0.52 -13.83 -3.91
C ALA A 179 0.81 -13.44 -3.24
N TYR A 180 1.93 -13.50 -3.97
CA TYR A 180 3.22 -13.04 -3.45
C TYR A 180 3.26 -11.53 -3.21
N GLN A 181 2.52 -10.74 -3.98
CA GLN A 181 2.42 -9.28 -3.80
C GLN A 181 1.46 -8.88 -2.67
N THR A 182 0.36 -9.62 -2.50
CA THR A 182 -0.74 -9.20 -1.61
C THR A 182 -0.83 -9.98 -0.30
N ASP A 183 -0.51 -11.27 -0.30
CA ASP A 183 -0.76 -12.18 0.83
C ASP A 183 0.52 -12.78 1.42
N ASN A 184 1.71 -12.40 0.90
CA ASN A 184 3.00 -12.85 1.42
C ASN A 184 3.55 -11.86 2.45
N PHE A 185 2.92 -11.81 3.62
CA PHE A 185 3.31 -10.91 4.70
C PHE A 185 3.16 -11.55 6.09
N MET A 186 3.79 -10.92 7.07
CA MET A 186 3.69 -11.20 8.49
C MET A 186 3.38 -9.90 9.24
N ILE A 187 2.43 -9.94 10.17
CA ILE A 187 2.11 -8.79 11.02
C ILE A 187 2.62 -9.06 12.43
N LEU A 188 3.36 -8.10 12.96
CA LEU A 188 3.81 -8.06 14.34
C LEU A 188 3.10 -6.94 15.09
N PRO A 189 2.87 -7.07 16.41
CA PRO A 189 2.47 -5.94 17.23
C PRO A 189 3.44 -4.78 17.03
N TYR A 190 2.95 -3.55 16.90
CA TYR A 190 3.83 -2.38 16.66
C TYR A 190 4.87 -2.17 17.76
N THR A 191 4.60 -2.67 18.95
CA THR A 191 5.54 -2.64 20.09
C THR A 191 6.76 -3.54 19.91
N ALA A 192 6.73 -4.48 18.94
CA ALA A 192 7.87 -5.31 18.58
C ALA A 192 9.02 -4.51 17.93
N THR A 193 8.78 -3.27 17.47
CA THR A 193 9.83 -2.36 16.99
C THR A 193 10.99 -2.23 17.99
N ARG A 194 10.68 -2.13 19.27
CA ARG A 194 11.70 -2.05 20.34
C ARG A 194 12.59 -3.29 20.43
N LEU A 195 12.02 -4.47 20.18
CA LEU A 195 12.73 -5.74 20.23
C LEU A 195 13.61 -5.96 19.00
N LEU A 196 13.14 -5.46 17.85
CA LEU A 196 13.82 -5.61 16.56
C LEU A 196 14.83 -4.48 16.29
N GLY A 197 14.86 -3.42 17.13
CA GLY A 197 15.74 -2.27 16.96
C GLY A 197 15.24 -1.29 15.88
N ASP A 198 13.97 -1.40 15.50
CA ASP A 198 13.35 -0.48 14.55
C ASP A 198 12.82 0.77 15.27
N THR A 199 12.70 1.87 14.56
CA THR A 199 12.10 3.10 15.07
C THR A 199 10.59 2.95 15.25
N ALA A 200 10.02 3.70 16.21
CA ALA A 200 8.57 3.74 16.37
C ALA A 200 7.90 4.21 15.06
N PRO A 201 6.78 3.60 14.65
CA PRO A 201 6.08 4.00 13.45
C PRO A 201 5.65 5.47 13.51
N THR A 202 5.94 6.21 12.46
CA THR A 202 5.56 7.62 12.27
C THR A 202 4.44 7.78 11.26
N GLU A 203 4.07 6.70 10.60
CA GLU A 203 2.95 6.64 9.66
C GLU A 203 1.84 5.77 10.23
N PHE A 204 0.61 6.19 10.02
CA PHE A 204 -0.58 5.52 10.52
C PHE A 204 -1.64 5.47 9.43
N LEU A 205 -2.39 4.39 9.42
CA LEU A 205 -3.51 4.17 8.53
C LEU A 205 -4.80 4.22 9.33
N VAL A 206 -5.69 5.12 8.94
CA VAL A 206 -7.03 5.25 9.52
C VAL A 206 -8.07 4.83 8.51
N LYS A 207 -9.02 4.00 8.92
CA LYS A 207 -10.15 3.58 8.11
C LYS A 207 -11.39 4.37 8.52
N ALA A 208 -11.91 5.18 7.60
CA ALA A 208 -13.20 5.86 7.76
C ALA A 208 -14.36 4.95 7.32
N LYS A 209 -15.58 5.21 7.81
CA LYS A 209 -16.77 4.45 7.41
C LYS A 209 -17.16 4.67 5.96
N ASP A 210 -17.13 5.93 5.52
CA ASP A 210 -17.51 6.37 4.18
C ASP A 210 -16.76 7.64 3.76
N ASP A 211 -16.98 8.12 2.55
CA ASP A 211 -16.32 9.31 2.01
C ASP A 211 -16.69 10.61 2.75
N ALA A 212 -17.90 10.72 3.29
CA ALA A 212 -18.32 11.90 4.06
C ALA A 212 -17.60 11.92 5.41
N SER A 213 -17.60 10.79 6.11
CA SER A 213 -16.87 10.57 7.37
C SER A 213 -15.37 10.76 7.20
N MET A 214 -14.81 10.42 6.05
CA MET A 214 -13.38 10.60 5.75
C MET A 214 -12.98 12.07 5.79
N LYS A 215 -13.76 12.98 5.20
CA LYS A 215 -13.48 14.43 5.23
C LYS A 215 -13.50 14.97 6.64
N THR A 216 -14.49 14.55 7.43
CA THR A 216 -14.62 14.92 8.85
C THR A 216 -13.42 14.39 9.63
N ALA A 217 -13.07 13.11 9.48
CA ALA A 217 -11.94 12.48 10.16
C ALA A 217 -10.61 13.17 9.85
N ILE A 218 -10.36 13.53 8.58
CA ILE A 218 -9.15 14.28 8.17
C ILE A 218 -9.05 15.60 8.94
N THR A 219 -10.15 16.35 9.04
CA THR A 219 -10.18 17.63 9.75
C THR A 219 -9.97 17.46 11.25
N GLU A 220 -10.64 16.49 11.86
CA GLU A 220 -10.56 16.25 13.31
C GLU A 220 -9.18 15.70 13.72
N ILE A 221 -8.61 14.76 12.98
CA ILE A 221 -7.25 14.25 13.20
C ILE A 221 -6.21 15.36 13.02
N GLY A 222 -6.37 16.19 11.98
CA GLY A 222 -5.50 17.35 11.75
C GLY A 222 -5.57 18.34 12.91
N GLY A 223 -6.77 18.63 13.41
CA GLY A 223 -6.98 19.47 14.59
C GLY A 223 -6.33 18.89 15.84
N TYR A 224 -6.47 17.60 16.10
CA TYR A 224 -5.78 16.92 17.20
C TYR A 224 -4.26 17.02 17.09
N LEU A 225 -3.70 16.71 15.92
CA LEU A 225 -2.25 16.73 15.70
C LEU A 225 -1.67 18.14 15.80
N SER A 226 -2.40 19.17 15.38
CA SER A 226 -1.97 20.57 15.51
C SER A 226 -1.76 20.99 16.98
N GLY A 227 -2.46 20.34 17.92
CA GLY A 227 -2.31 20.59 19.36
C GLY A 227 -1.25 19.72 20.04
N VAL A 228 -0.81 18.64 19.40
CA VAL A 228 0.09 17.64 20.03
C VAL A 228 1.48 17.64 19.40
N VAL A 229 1.59 17.96 18.11
CA VAL A 229 2.86 18.02 17.39
C VAL A 229 3.46 19.42 17.52
N ASP A 230 4.64 19.48 18.12
CA ASP A 230 5.41 20.73 18.19
C ASP A 230 5.98 21.05 16.79
N GLN A 231 5.48 22.09 16.18
CA GLN A 231 5.88 22.52 14.83
C GLN A 231 7.34 22.96 14.74
N SER A 232 8.00 23.25 15.85
CA SER A 232 9.45 23.54 15.87
C SER A 232 10.29 22.28 15.74
N MET A 233 9.77 21.12 16.14
CA MET A 233 10.47 19.83 16.16
C MET A 233 10.06 18.88 15.04
N GLY A 234 8.92 19.12 14.41
CA GLY A 234 8.39 18.24 13.36
C GLY A 234 7.15 18.79 12.67
N GLY A 235 6.52 17.98 11.87
CA GLY A 235 5.27 18.29 11.19
C GLY A 235 4.38 17.07 11.07
N TYR A 236 3.20 17.27 10.54
CA TYR A 236 2.26 16.19 10.27
C TYR A 236 1.55 16.41 8.94
N GLN A 237 1.08 15.31 8.37
CA GLN A 237 0.24 15.32 7.17
C GLN A 237 -0.91 14.35 7.38
N VAL A 238 -2.12 14.78 7.04
CA VAL A 238 -3.34 13.96 7.10
C VAL A 238 -4.04 14.08 5.74
N GLN A 239 -4.08 12.99 5.00
CA GLN A 239 -4.63 13.00 3.64
C GLN A 239 -5.30 11.68 3.29
N LYS A 240 -6.15 11.69 2.26
CA LYS A 240 -6.67 10.46 1.68
C LYS A 240 -5.50 9.61 1.18
N GLU A 241 -5.51 8.30 1.49
CA GLU A 241 -4.56 7.37 0.89
C GLU A 241 -4.70 7.38 -0.63
N GLY A 242 -3.57 7.36 -1.33
CA GLY A 242 -3.57 7.47 -2.79
C GLY A 242 -3.70 8.90 -3.35
N TYR A 243 -3.71 9.93 -2.50
CA TYR A 243 -3.78 11.33 -2.96
C TYR A 243 -2.75 11.66 -4.04
N TRP A 244 -1.51 11.23 -3.85
CA TRP A 244 -0.43 11.45 -4.82
C TRP A 244 -0.64 10.69 -6.13
N GLN A 245 -1.20 9.47 -6.07
CA GLN A 245 -1.54 8.70 -7.26
C GLN A 245 -2.69 9.34 -8.04
N ASP A 246 -3.71 9.83 -7.33
CA ASP A 246 -4.81 10.56 -7.94
C ASP A 246 -4.30 11.84 -8.64
N TYR A 247 -3.40 12.58 -7.99
CA TYR A 247 -2.75 13.74 -8.57
C TYR A 247 -1.92 13.39 -9.81
N GLN A 248 -1.08 12.36 -9.75
CA GLN A 248 -0.31 11.88 -10.91
C GLN A 248 -1.22 11.43 -12.05
N ASN A 249 -2.30 10.70 -11.75
CA ASN A 249 -3.26 10.26 -12.76
C ASN A 249 -3.96 11.46 -13.46
N GLN A 250 -4.25 12.52 -12.72
CA GLN A 250 -4.78 13.77 -13.32
C GLN A 250 -3.75 14.42 -14.24
N GLN A 251 -2.48 14.49 -13.85
CA GLN A 251 -1.39 15.00 -14.69
C GLN A 251 -1.24 14.18 -15.98
N LEU A 252 -1.23 12.84 -15.87
CA LEU A 252 -1.15 11.94 -17.02
C LEU A 252 -2.35 12.09 -17.95
N THR A 253 -3.55 12.29 -17.41
CA THR A 253 -4.76 12.52 -18.19
C THR A 253 -4.66 13.84 -18.98
N MET A 254 -4.15 14.91 -18.35
CA MET A 254 -3.94 16.20 -19.01
C MET A 254 -2.93 16.09 -20.16
N ILE A 255 -1.79 15.41 -19.92
CA ILE A 255 -0.78 15.16 -20.95
C ILE A 255 -1.36 14.36 -22.11
N SER A 256 -2.14 13.32 -21.84
CA SER A 256 -2.80 12.48 -22.84
C SER A 256 -3.76 13.29 -23.71
N LEU A 257 -4.50 14.22 -23.12
CA LEU A 257 -5.42 15.10 -23.83
C LEU A 257 -4.69 16.07 -24.76
N VAL A 258 -3.57 16.64 -24.32
CA VAL A 258 -2.71 17.51 -25.15
C VAL A 258 -2.12 16.72 -26.32
N LEU A 259 -1.55 15.54 -26.06
CA LEU A 259 -0.97 14.67 -27.11
C LEU A 259 -2.05 14.23 -28.12
N GLY A 260 -3.25 13.89 -27.64
CA GLY A 260 -4.41 13.55 -28.47
C GLY A 260 -4.83 14.72 -29.36
N GLY A 261 -4.83 15.92 -28.82
CA GLY A 261 -5.11 17.16 -29.58
C GLY A 261 -4.10 17.39 -30.71
N ILE A 262 -2.80 17.27 -30.40
CA ILE A 262 -1.72 17.39 -31.42
C ILE A 262 -1.86 16.33 -32.51
N ALA A 263 -2.14 15.09 -32.12
CA ALA A 263 -2.34 14.00 -33.07
C ALA A 263 -3.57 14.24 -33.98
N ALA A 264 -4.67 14.74 -33.42
CA ALA A 264 -5.88 15.08 -34.17
C ALA A 264 -5.61 16.20 -35.22
N ILE A 265 -4.89 17.25 -34.81
CA ILE A 265 -4.49 18.34 -35.74
C ILE A 265 -3.58 17.81 -36.83
N SER A 266 -2.61 16.97 -36.49
CA SER A 266 -1.68 16.36 -37.46
C SER A 266 -2.42 15.49 -38.46
N LEU A 267 -3.42 14.72 -38.01
CA LEU A 267 -4.25 13.88 -38.85
C LEU A 267 -5.12 14.71 -39.82
N LEU A 268 -5.70 15.82 -39.34
CA LEU A 268 -6.47 16.77 -40.15
C LEU A 268 -5.61 17.40 -41.25
N VAL A 269 -4.41 17.88 -40.89
CA VAL A 269 -3.49 18.51 -41.86
C VAL A 269 -3.04 17.46 -42.88
N GLY A 270 -2.67 16.24 -42.43
CA GLY A 270 -2.30 15.13 -43.32
C GLY A 270 -3.46 14.71 -44.25
N GLY A 271 -4.66 14.63 -43.72
CA GLY A 271 -5.89 14.32 -44.50
C GLY A 271 -6.20 15.34 -45.59
N ILE A 272 -6.06 16.64 -45.28
CA ILE A 272 -6.20 17.73 -46.25
C ILE A 272 -5.10 17.63 -47.32
N GLY A 273 -3.87 17.31 -46.93
CA GLY A 273 -2.76 17.14 -47.88
C GLY A 273 -3.01 15.98 -48.85
N ILE A 274 -3.46 14.82 -48.37
CA ILE A 274 -3.81 13.67 -49.22
C ILE A 274 -5.02 14.01 -50.12
N MET A 275 -6.04 14.68 -49.61
CA MET A 275 -7.21 15.11 -50.41
C MET A 275 -6.79 16.03 -51.56
N ASN A 276 -5.91 17.01 -51.32
CA ASN A 276 -5.42 17.92 -52.36
C ASN A 276 -4.65 17.18 -53.46
N ILE A 277 -3.79 16.20 -53.07
CA ILE A 277 -3.05 15.37 -54.06
C ILE A 277 -4.00 14.52 -54.87
N MET A 278 -5.00 13.88 -54.26
CA MET A 278 -5.99 13.07 -54.95
C MET A 278 -6.84 13.92 -55.91
N LEU A 279 -7.27 15.13 -55.51
CA LEU A 279 -8.00 16.03 -56.40
C LEU A 279 -7.21 16.40 -57.66
N VAL A 280 -5.93 16.75 -57.51
CA VAL A 280 -5.07 17.06 -58.65
C VAL A 280 -4.89 15.81 -59.57
N THR A 281 -4.59 14.63 -58.99
CA THR A 281 -4.42 13.41 -59.75
C THR A 281 -5.67 13.00 -60.51
N VAL A 282 -6.87 13.12 -59.92
CA VAL A 282 -8.14 12.83 -60.56
C VAL A 282 -8.45 13.81 -61.68
N THR A 283 -8.20 15.12 -61.46
CA THR A 283 -8.43 16.15 -62.49
C THR A 283 -7.46 15.98 -63.69
N GLU A 284 -6.21 15.62 -63.49
CA GLU A 284 -5.27 15.33 -64.55
C GLU A 284 -5.68 14.07 -65.36
N ARG A 285 -6.09 12.99 -64.70
CA ARG A 285 -6.54 11.75 -65.34
C ARG A 285 -7.84 11.95 -66.13
N THR A 286 -8.79 12.74 -65.63
CA THR A 286 -10.02 13.07 -66.38
C THR A 286 -9.73 13.94 -67.60
N ARG A 287 -8.70 14.76 -67.61
CA ARG A 287 -8.25 15.58 -68.74
C ARG A 287 -7.51 14.76 -69.82
N GLU A 288 -6.90 13.63 -69.45
CA GLU A 288 -6.25 12.73 -70.40
C GLU A 288 -7.25 11.80 -71.15
N ILE A 289 -8.46 11.60 -70.61
CA ILE A 289 -9.45 10.68 -71.19
C ILE A 289 -10.57 11.42 -71.97
N GLY A 290 -10.70 12.73 -71.85
CA GLY A 290 -11.65 13.58 -72.58
C GLY A 290 -10.92 14.40 -73.64
#